data_3a2c92fb028fa3b30573245f5e5a59b4
#
_entry.id   3a2c92fb028fa3b30573245f5e5a59b4
#
_cell.length_a   1.000
_cell.length_b   1.000
_cell.length_c   1.000
_cell.angle_alpha   90.00
_cell.angle_beta   90.00
_cell.angle_gamma   90.00
#
_symmetry.space_group_name_H-M   'P 1'
#
loop_
_entity.id
_entity.type
_entity.pdbx_description
1 polymer ?
#
loop_
_entity_poly.entity_id
_entity_poly.type
_entity_poly.pdbx_seq_one_letter_code
_entity_poly.pdbx_strand_id
1 'polypeptide(L)'
;MGWSKGWAVFNLAKEVWQENADCNSPKAIHQSEMIFPIGEPNDAFAKYFTGQSYLYPISTSQVGIYNVTFEPGCRNNWHIHHAKNGGGQILICIAGRGYYQEYGKDAVEMNPGGCINIPPEIKHWHGAAPDSWFSHLAIEVPGKNCSSEWLEPVTDEHYRILK
;
A
#
# COMPACT_ATOMS: atom_id res chain seq x y z
N MET A 1 -15.63 -41.94 -38.61
CA MET A 1 -14.46 -41.87 -37.68
C MET A 1 -13.61 -40.67 -38.09
N GLY A 2 -13.75 -39.58 -37.41
CA GLY A 2 -13.09 -38.31 -37.74
C GLY A 2 -12.26 -37.83 -36.56
N TRP A 3 -11.06 -37.48 -36.81
CA TRP A 3 -10.13 -36.91 -35.84
C TRP A 3 -10.18 -35.38 -35.92
N SER A 4 -10.64 -34.73 -34.88
CA SER A 4 -10.49 -33.28 -34.65
C SER A 4 -9.79 -33.05 -33.32
N LYS A 5 -8.48 -33.10 -33.35
CA LYS A 5 -7.64 -32.59 -32.25
C LYS A 5 -6.54 -31.70 -32.86
N GLY A 6 -6.70 -30.42 -32.79
CA GLY A 6 -5.70 -29.52 -33.39
C GLY A 6 -5.87 -28.03 -33.10
N TRP A 7 -6.73 -27.61 -32.15
CA TRP A 7 -7.00 -26.18 -31.95
C TRP A 7 -6.75 -25.64 -30.55
N ALA A 8 -6.28 -26.47 -29.60
CA ALA A 8 -6.09 -26.07 -28.20
C ALA A 8 -4.66 -25.59 -27.87
N VAL A 9 -3.70 -25.75 -28.79
CA VAL A 9 -2.28 -25.45 -28.48
C VAL A 9 -1.85 -24.03 -28.92
N PHE A 10 -2.64 -23.36 -29.78
CA PHE A 10 -2.26 -22.06 -30.34
C PHE A 10 -2.69 -20.85 -29.50
N ASN A 11 -3.58 -21.00 -28.50
CA ASN A 11 -4.00 -19.88 -27.67
C ASN A 11 -3.14 -19.66 -26.42
N LEU A 12 -2.48 -20.71 -25.93
CA LEU A 12 -1.54 -20.56 -24.78
C LEU A 12 -0.27 -19.77 -25.12
N ALA A 13 0.15 -19.80 -26.40
CA ALA A 13 1.36 -19.06 -26.81
C ALA A 13 1.14 -17.56 -26.99
N LYS A 14 -0.10 -17.09 -27.14
CA LYS A 14 -0.42 -15.65 -27.24
C LYS A 14 -0.55 -14.96 -25.89
N GLU A 15 -0.96 -15.68 -24.85
CA GLU A 15 -1.04 -15.12 -23.49
C GLU A 15 0.35 -14.97 -22.84
N VAL A 16 1.31 -15.83 -23.19
CA VAL A 16 2.69 -15.78 -22.66
C VAL A 16 3.51 -14.61 -23.24
N TRP A 17 3.09 -14.00 -24.36
CA TRP A 17 3.82 -12.91 -25.01
C TRP A 17 3.32 -11.50 -24.63
N GLN A 18 2.23 -11.38 -23.86
CA GLN A 18 1.76 -10.09 -23.35
C GLN A 18 2.30 -9.75 -21.95
N GLU A 19 3.02 -10.66 -21.31
CA GLU A 19 3.67 -10.44 -20.00
C GLU A 19 5.12 -9.96 -20.07
N ASN A 20 5.64 -9.57 -21.23
CA ASN A 20 6.91 -8.82 -21.30
C ASN A 20 6.68 -7.30 -21.14
N ALA A 21 5.84 -6.91 -20.18
CA ALA A 21 5.81 -5.55 -19.68
C ALA A 21 7.11 -5.33 -18.90
N ASP A 22 8.06 -4.69 -19.57
CA ASP A 22 9.24 -4.01 -19.04
C ASP A 22 9.68 -4.43 -17.64
N CYS A 23 10.39 -5.57 -17.54
CA CYS A 23 10.99 -6.07 -16.30
C CYS A 23 11.92 -5.05 -15.61
N ASN A 24 12.27 -3.96 -16.30
CA ASN A 24 13.10 -2.87 -15.83
C ASN A 24 12.27 -1.63 -15.44
N SER A 25 10.94 -1.69 -15.48
CA SER A 25 10.15 -0.57 -14.98
C SER A 25 10.35 -0.36 -13.48
N PRO A 26 10.30 0.87 -12.97
CA PRO A 26 10.44 1.12 -11.52
C PRO A 26 9.46 0.30 -10.68
N LYS A 27 8.25 0.07 -11.18
CA LYS A 27 7.24 -0.77 -10.52
C LYS A 27 7.68 -2.24 -10.47
N ALA A 28 8.21 -2.78 -11.57
CA ALA A 28 8.68 -4.17 -11.63
C ALA A 28 9.91 -4.39 -10.73
N ILE A 29 10.83 -3.43 -10.70
CA ILE A 29 11.98 -3.46 -9.79
C ILE A 29 11.50 -3.49 -8.35
N HIS A 30 10.62 -2.58 -7.95
CA HIS A 30 10.06 -2.55 -6.60
C HIS A 30 9.32 -3.84 -6.25
N GLN A 31 8.54 -4.40 -7.19
CA GLN A 31 7.86 -5.69 -7.00
C GLN A 31 8.87 -6.83 -6.70
N SER A 32 10.04 -6.81 -7.34
CA SER A 32 11.05 -7.85 -7.14
C SER A 32 11.68 -7.86 -5.73
N GLU A 33 11.55 -6.78 -5.00
CA GLU A 33 12.02 -6.63 -3.62
C GLU A 33 11.06 -7.23 -2.58
N MET A 34 9.85 -7.62 -3.02
CA MET A 34 8.78 -8.07 -2.13
C MET A 34 8.33 -9.50 -2.41
N ILE A 35 7.87 -10.19 -1.36
CA ILE A 35 7.20 -11.49 -1.49
C ILE A 35 5.69 -11.35 -1.75
N PHE A 36 5.09 -10.20 -1.42
CA PHE A 36 3.68 -9.93 -1.68
C PHE A 36 3.51 -9.14 -2.97
N PRO A 37 2.46 -9.41 -3.76
CA PRO A 37 2.16 -8.60 -4.93
C PRO A 37 1.91 -7.12 -4.56
N ILE A 38 2.26 -6.21 -5.48
CA ILE A 38 1.89 -4.80 -5.37
C ILE A 38 0.35 -4.66 -5.33
N GLY A 39 -0.36 -5.50 -6.08
CA GLY A 39 -1.80 -5.48 -6.16
C GLY A 39 -2.34 -4.55 -7.25
N GLU A 40 -3.65 -4.30 -7.17
CA GLU A 40 -4.37 -3.48 -8.13
C GLU A 40 -4.33 -1.99 -7.75
N PRO A 41 -4.57 -1.08 -8.70
CA PRO A 41 -4.76 0.34 -8.38
C PRO A 41 -5.80 0.52 -7.27
N ASN A 42 -5.49 1.36 -6.29
CA ASN A 42 -6.32 1.58 -5.12
C ASN A 42 -7.45 2.59 -5.40
N ASP A 43 -8.23 2.34 -6.47
CA ASP A 43 -9.23 3.27 -7.00
C ASP A 43 -10.35 3.58 -6.00
N ALA A 44 -10.74 2.59 -5.20
CA ALA A 44 -11.81 2.76 -4.21
C ALA A 44 -11.48 3.84 -3.14
N PHE A 45 -10.21 4.03 -2.86
CA PHE A 45 -9.71 5.00 -1.89
C PHE A 45 -8.94 6.16 -2.52
N ALA A 46 -8.85 6.24 -3.86
CA ALA A 46 -8.03 7.22 -4.57
C ALA A 46 -8.27 8.68 -4.12
N LYS A 47 -9.51 9.04 -3.77
CA LYS A 47 -9.87 10.37 -3.26
C LYS A 47 -9.18 10.76 -1.93
N TYR A 48 -8.63 9.79 -1.23
CA TYR A 48 -7.93 9.99 0.05
C TYR A 48 -6.41 9.92 -0.10
N PHE A 49 -5.92 9.90 -1.34
CA PHE A 49 -4.49 9.83 -1.64
C PHE A 49 -4.07 10.95 -2.59
N THR A 50 -2.88 11.48 -2.40
CA THR A 50 -2.19 12.31 -3.39
C THR A 50 -1.18 11.41 -4.10
N GLY A 51 -1.31 11.24 -5.42
CA GLY A 51 -0.51 10.31 -6.22
C GLY A 51 -1.11 8.90 -6.32
N GLN A 52 -0.40 7.99 -6.97
CA GLN A 52 -0.87 6.64 -7.23
C GLN A 52 -0.49 5.68 -6.12
N SER A 53 -1.46 4.91 -5.67
CA SER A 53 -1.26 3.80 -4.73
C SER A 53 -1.90 2.51 -5.24
N TYR A 54 -1.47 1.39 -4.68
CA TYR A 54 -1.94 0.05 -5.00
C TYR A 54 -2.28 -0.70 -3.71
N LEU A 55 -3.18 -1.66 -3.82
CA LEU A 55 -3.65 -2.45 -2.68
C LEU A 55 -3.69 -3.93 -3.03
N TYR A 56 -3.11 -4.76 -2.18
CA TYR A 56 -3.25 -6.21 -2.25
C TYR A 56 -3.75 -6.76 -0.91
N PRO A 57 -4.95 -7.37 -0.85
CA PRO A 57 -5.46 -7.97 0.36
C PRO A 57 -4.73 -9.29 0.64
N ILE A 58 -4.05 -9.39 1.79
CA ILE A 58 -3.38 -10.61 2.25
C ILE A 58 -4.32 -11.43 3.12
N SER A 59 -5.03 -10.78 4.02
CA SER A 59 -6.02 -11.39 4.91
C SER A 59 -7.22 -10.47 5.09
N THR A 60 -8.43 -11.02 5.01
CA THR A 60 -9.68 -10.26 5.15
C THR A 60 -10.65 -10.90 6.15
N SER A 61 -10.21 -11.92 6.90
CA SER A 61 -11.08 -12.67 7.80
C SER A 61 -10.87 -12.32 9.28
N GLN A 62 -9.90 -12.95 9.96
CA GLN A 62 -9.69 -12.73 11.41
C GLN A 62 -9.06 -11.36 11.68
N VAL A 63 -8.04 -11.00 10.91
CA VAL A 63 -7.34 -9.73 10.96
C VAL A 63 -7.21 -9.21 9.53
N GLY A 64 -7.62 -7.97 9.30
CA GLY A 64 -7.37 -7.29 8.03
C GLY A 64 -5.87 -7.02 7.88
N ILE A 65 -5.27 -7.57 6.82
CA ILE A 65 -3.86 -7.37 6.47
C ILE A 65 -3.79 -7.05 4.98
N TYR A 66 -3.22 -5.90 4.67
CA TYR A 66 -3.11 -5.42 3.30
C TYR A 66 -1.67 -5.01 3.00
N ASN A 67 -1.17 -5.38 1.83
CA ASN A 67 0.00 -4.72 1.29
C ASN A 67 -0.45 -3.44 0.59
N VAL A 68 -0.03 -2.30 1.12
CA VAL A 68 -0.29 -0.98 0.52
C VAL A 68 1.00 -0.47 -0.07
N THR A 69 0.99 -0.22 -1.38
CA THR A 69 2.14 0.28 -2.13
C THR A 69 1.88 1.67 -2.65
N PHE A 70 2.85 2.54 -2.51
CA PHE A 70 2.84 3.95 -2.90
C PHE A 70 3.91 4.20 -3.95
N GLU A 71 3.58 4.88 -5.03
CA GLU A 71 4.58 5.45 -5.94
C GLU A 71 5.36 6.58 -5.26
N PRO A 72 6.55 6.94 -5.76
CA PRO A 72 7.32 8.06 -5.23
C PRO A 72 6.47 9.32 -5.08
N GLY A 73 6.50 9.93 -3.90
CA GLY A 73 5.71 11.13 -3.58
C GLY A 73 4.25 10.88 -3.23
N CYS A 74 3.72 9.68 -3.41
CA CYS A 74 2.36 9.34 -3.04
C CYS A 74 2.20 9.26 -1.52
N ARG A 75 1.11 9.82 -1.01
CA ARG A 75 0.77 9.82 0.41
C ARG A 75 -0.74 9.81 0.62
N ASN A 76 -1.18 9.26 1.73
CA ASN A 76 -2.58 9.35 2.10
C ASN A 76 -2.88 10.67 2.85
N ASN A 77 -4.15 10.97 2.98
CA ASN A 77 -4.63 12.07 3.79
C ASN A 77 -4.37 11.81 5.28
N TRP A 78 -4.42 12.85 6.08
CA TRP A 78 -4.60 12.72 7.51
C TRP A 78 -5.84 11.88 7.78
N HIS A 79 -5.74 10.94 8.74
CA HIS A 79 -6.85 10.07 9.11
C HIS A 79 -6.72 9.56 10.54
N ILE A 80 -7.81 9.00 11.04
CA ILE A 80 -7.90 8.45 12.39
C ILE A 80 -8.56 7.07 12.30
N HIS A 81 -8.02 6.10 13.01
CA HIS A 81 -8.68 4.83 13.27
C HIS A 81 -9.36 4.89 14.64
N HIS A 82 -10.69 4.97 14.63
CA HIS A 82 -11.48 5.00 15.85
C HIS A 82 -11.74 3.60 16.38
N ALA A 83 -11.77 3.44 17.70
CA ALA A 83 -12.25 2.23 18.37
C ALA A 83 -12.65 2.49 19.81
N LYS A 84 -13.69 1.80 20.30
CA LYS A 84 -14.06 1.86 21.72
C LYS A 84 -13.14 1.06 22.63
N ASN A 85 -12.54 -0.01 22.09
CA ASN A 85 -11.62 -0.89 22.82
C ASN A 85 -10.79 -1.66 21.80
N GLY A 86 -9.50 -1.88 22.06
CA GLY A 86 -8.56 -2.38 21.05
C GLY A 86 -8.48 -1.43 19.87
N GLY A 87 -8.32 -1.94 18.67
CA GLY A 87 -8.26 -1.14 17.45
C GLY A 87 -6.92 -0.46 17.22
N GLY A 88 -6.91 0.47 16.27
CA GLY A 88 -5.70 1.08 15.76
C GLY A 88 -5.11 0.28 14.59
N GLN A 89 -3.88 0.58 14.23
CA GLN A 89 -3.21 -0.03 13.09
C GLN A 89 -1.74 -0.32 13.38
N ILE A 90 -1.20 -1.36 12.79
CA ILE A 90 0.24 -1.61 12.78
C ILE A 90 0.73 -1.51 11.34
N LEU A 91 1.78 -0.73 11.12
CA LEU A 91 2.47 -0.64 9.84
C LEU A 91 3.81 -1.35 9.93
N ILE A 92 4.12 -2.21 8.95
CA ILE A 92 5.43 -2.85 8.81
C ILE A 92 5.96 -2.55 7.41
N CYS A 93 7.02 -1.77 7.31
CA CYS A 93 7.68 -1.53 6.02
C CYS A 93 8.30 -2.82 5.49
N ILE A 94 7.98 -3.19 4.24
CA ILE A 94 8.47 -4.40 3.59
C ILE A 94 9.40 -4.10 2.41
N ALA A 95 9.29 -2.92 1.78
CA ALA A 95 10.16 -2.52 0.68
C ALA A 95 10.16 -1.00 0.50
N GLY A 96 11.26 -0.48 -0.04
CA GLY A 96 11.43 0.93 -0.32
C GLY A 96 11.55 1.81 0.92
N ARG A 97 11.22 3.09 0.79
CA ARG A 97 11.36 4.10 1.86
C ARG A 97 10.14 5.01 1.91
N GLY A 98 9.63 5.26 3.10
CA GLY A 98 8.47 6.13 3.31
C GLY A 98 8.49 6.82 4.65
N TYR A 99 7.40 7.47 4.98
CA TYR A 99 7.22 8.22 6.23
C TYR A 99 5.90 7.85 6.90
N TYR A 100 5.91 7.92 8.20
CA TYR A 100 4.74 7.99 9.07
C TYR A 100 4.85 9.27 9.91
N GLN A 101 3.73 9.94 10.13
CA GLN A 101 3.69 11.08 11.04
C GLN A 101 2.40 11.13 11.83
N GLU A 102 2.52 11.26 13.13
CA GLU A 102 1.45 11.63 14.05
C GLU A 102 1.29 13.14 14.05
N TYR A 103 0.05 13.62 14.10
CA TYR A 103 -0.23 15.06 14.10
C TYR A 103 0.46 15.78 15.27
N GLY A 104 1.17 16.84 14.95
CA GLY A 104 1.93 17.63 15.93
C GLY A 104 3.27 17.04 16.35
N LYS A 105 3.71 15.92 15.73
CA LYS A 105 5.04 15.33 15.97
C LYS A 105 5.88 15.36 14.69
N ASP A 106 7.17 15.11 14.83
CA ASP A 106 8.07 14.94 13.68
C ASP A 106 7.74 13.66 12.91
N ALA A 107 7.96 13.69 11.61
CA ALA A 107 7.80 12.50 10.77
C ALA A 107 8.89 11.47 11.07
N VAL A 108 8.51 10.21 11.07
CA VAL A 108 9.39 9.06 11.25
C VAL A 108 9.62 8.40 9.91
N GLU A 109 10.89 8.26 9.51
CA GLU A 109 11.24 7.51 8.32
C GLU A 109 11.03 6.02 8.55
N MET A 110 10.45 5.35 7.55
CA MET A 110 10.20 3.92 7.55
C MET A 110 11.06 3.25 6.47
N ASN A 111 11.89 2.34 6.90
CA ASN A 111 12.72 1.47 6.06
C ASN A 111 12.31 0.00 6.25
N PRO A 112 12.67 -0.93 5.33
CA PRO A 112 12.32 -2.33 5.46
C PRO A 112 12.67 -2.93 6.83
N GLY A 113 11.68 -3.59 7.44
CA GLY A 113 11.76 -4.10 8.82
C GLY A 113 11.29 -3.10 9.89
N GLY A 114 11.13 -1.81 9.54
CA GLY A 114 10.55 -0.81 10.45
C GLY A 114 9.09 -1.12 10.79
N CYS A 115 8.72 -0.95 12.04
CA CYS A 115 7.37 -1.21 12.54
C CYS A 115 6.86 -0.01 13.34
N ILE A 116 5.66 0.45 13.02
CA ILE A 116 4.95 1.51 13.74
C ILE A 116 3.67 0.92 14.33
N ASN A 117 3.48 1.09 15.63
CA ASN A 117 2.22 0.78 16.32
C ASN A 117 1.44 2.08 16.46
N ILE A 118 0.26 2.15 15.88
CA ILE A 118 -0.63 3.30 15.87
C ILE A 118 -1.82 2.98 16.77
N PRO A 119 -1.91 3.53 17.98
CA PRO A 119 -3.09 3.38 18.84
C PRO A 119 -4.34 3.95 18.15
N PRO A 120 -5.54 3.52 18.55
CA PRO A 120 -6.76 4.17 18.10
C PRO A 120 -6.79 5.66 18.52
N GLU A 121 -7.59 6.46 17.84
CA GLU A 121 -7.79 7.90 18.07
C GLU A 121 -6.57 8.78 17.72
N ILE A 122 -5.50 8.23 17.15
CA ILE A 122 -4.34 9.00 16.72
C ILE A 122 -4.55 9.51 15.29
N LYS A 123 -4.55 10.86 15.14
CA LYS A 123 -4.52 11.50 13.81
C LYS A 123 -3.11 11.36 13.21
N HIS A 124 -3.02 10.72 12.05
CA HIS A 124 -1.74 10.44 11.39
C HIS A 124 -1.88 10.36 9.88
N TRP A 125 -0.77 10.31 9.20
CA TRP A 125 -0.65 9.96 7.79
C TRP A 125 0.60 9.12 7.54
N HIS A 126 0.66 8.45 6.39
CA HIS A 126 1.84 7.75 5.89
C HIS A 126 1.89 7.78 4.36
N GLY A 127 3.08 7.55 3.80
CA GLY A 127 3.29 7.58 2.36
C GLY A 127 4.73 7.37 1.98
N ALA A 128 4.98 7.31 0.67
CA ALA A 128 6.31 7.15 0.10
C ALA A 128 7.19 8.38 0.32
N ALA A 129 8.50 8.21 0.29
CA ALA A 129 9.42 9.31 0.13
C ALA A 129 9.33 9.91 -1.29
N PRO A 130 9.81 11.16 -1.52
CA PRO A 130 9.69 11.79 -2.83
C PRO A 130 10.39 11.06 -3.97
N ASP A 131 11.41 10.28 -3.64
CA ASP A 131 12.32 9.62 -4.57
C ASP A 131 12.31 8.08 -4.48
N SER A 132 11.41 7.51 -3.70
CA SER A 132 11.34 6.06 -3.47
C SER A 132 9.90 5.53 -3.55
N TRP A 133 9.74 4.37 -4.14
CA TRP A 133 8.58 3.53 -3.88
C TRP A 133 8.55 3.15 -2.40
N PHE A 134 7.38 2.85 -1.89
CA PHE A 134 7.20 2.44 -0.51
C PHE A 134 6.08 1.41 -0.41
N SER A 135 6.36 0.28 0.21
CA SER A 135 5.35 -0.73 0.52
C SER A 135 5.39 -1.09 2.00
N HIS A 136 4.22 -1.15 2.59
CA HIS A 136 4.06 -1.60 3.96
C HIS A 136 2.87 -2.52 4.12
N LEU A 137 2.93 -3.40 5.10
CA LEU A 137 1.76 -4.09 5.59
C LEU A 137 0.96 -3.12 6.46
N ALA A 138 -0.32 -2.95 6.14
CA ALA A 138 -1.30 -2.31 7.00
C ALA A 138 -2.08 -3.42 7.70
N ILE A 139 -1.94 -3.52 9.02
CA ILE A 139 -2.57 -4.55 9.84
C ILE A 139 -3.62 -3.85 10.72
N GLU A 140 -4.87 -4.19 10.50
CA GLU A 140 -5.97 -3.67 11.29
C GLU A 140 -6.04 -4.40 12.63
N VAL A 141 -5.71 -3.70 13.72
CA VAL A 141 -5.78 -4.29 15.06
C VAL A 141 -7.25 -4.53 15.42
N PRO A 142 -7.63 -5.77 15.78
CA PRO A 142 -9.00 -6.07 16.17
C PRO A 142 -9.47 -5.21 17.33
N GLY A 143 -10.69 -4.72 17.23
CA GLY A 143 -11.27 -3.85 18.24
C GLY A 143 -12.79 -3.81 18.20
N LYS A 144 -13.38 -3.07 19.12
CA LYS A 144 -14.83 -2.88 19.21
C LYS A 144 -15.24 -1.55 18.58
N ASN A 145 -16.20 -1.57 17.68
CA ASN A 145 -16.71 -0.39 16.97
C ASN A 145 -15.59 0.34 16.20
N CYS A 146 -14.76 -0.41 15.49
CA CYS A 146 -13.71 0.17 14.65
C CYS A 146 -14.30 0.88 13.44
N SER A 147 -13.73 2.04 13.12
CA SER A 147 -14.01 2.80 11.89
C SER A 147 -12.82 3.67 11.53
N SER A 148 -12.73 4.07 10.26
CA SER A 148 -11.71 5.02 9.81
C SER A 148 -12.37 6.34 9.43
N GLU A 149 -11.78 7.44 9.87
CA GLU A 149 -12.16 8.81 9.50
C GLU A 149 -11.06 9.42 8.64
N TRP A 150 -11.42 9.81 7.41
CA TRP A 150 -10.52 10.48 6.49
C TRP A 150 -10.69 11.98 6.61
N LEU A 151 -9.58 12.69 6.76
CA LEU A 151 -9.50 14.12 6.99
C LEU A 151 -8.86 14.84 5.80
N GLU A 152 -8.27 16.01 6.06
CA GLU A 152 -7.65 16.84 5.04
C GLU A 152 -6.40 16.20 4.41
N PRO A 153 -6.09 16.56 3.16
CA PRO A 153 -4.83 16.15 2.53
C PRO A 153 -3.60 16.68 3.27
N VAL A 154 -2.51 15.92 3.23
CA VAL A 154 -1.18 16.42 3.61
C VAL A 154 -0.72 17.38 2.51
N THR A 155 -0.51 18.65 2.86
CA THR A 155 -0.12 19.67 1.87
C THR A 155 1.28 19.41 1.31
N ASP A 156 1.53 19.89 0.10
CA ASP A 156 2.85 19.80 -0.53
C ASP A 156 3.92 20.52 0.28
N GLU A 157 3.57 21.64 0.90
CA GLU A 157 4.50 22.40 1.76
C GLU A 157 4.93 21.56 2.96
N HIS A 158 3.96 20.90 3.62
CA HIS A 158 4.24 20.03 4.75
C HIS A 158 5.07 18.80 4.34
N TYR A 159 4.76 18.22 3.19
CA TYR A 159 5.45 17.03 2.70
C TYR A 159 6.88 17.32 2.18
N ARG A 160 7.12 18.46 1.52
CA ARG A 160 8.43 18.81 0.93
C ARG A 160 9.54 19.05 1.95
N ILE A 161 9.22 19.31 3.22
CA ILE A 161 10.24 19.45 4.26
C ILE A 161 10.84 18.12 4.72
N LEU A 162 10.22 17.00 4.35
CA LEU A 162 10.73 15.65 4.60
C LEU A 162 11.81 15.34 3.55
N LYS A 163 12.96 14.90 3.99
CA LYS A 163 14.13 14.62 3.14
C LYS A 163 14.37 13.13 3.01
#